data_40b1247ba110ab81d4c0fb282d452cd3
#
_entry.id   40b1247ba110ab81d4c0fb282d452cd3
#
_cell.length_a   1.000
_cell.length_b   1.000
_cell.length_c   1.000
_cell.angle_alpha   90.00
_cell.angle_beta   90.00
_cell.angle_gamma   90.00
#
_symmetry.space_group_name_H-M   'P 1'
#
loop_
_entity.id
_entity.type
_entity.pdbx_description
1 polymer ?
#
loop_
_entity_poly.entity_id
_entity_poly.type
_entity_poly.pdbx_seq_one_letter_code
_entity_poly.pdbx_strand_id
1 'polypeptide(L)'
;ARRDFGGVHSDVIGHVLSLEPLVIRPQEVGGYPSSLEAVEIPPEQLKIIKRLSPRTVRNSDIRAVEVATAAAFPGKEHTWTSDGQWLLRAGDGVTGRSNSAIPLGPSAGFLPVPMEEIDAFYARHDLPVRLAIPERIGASAEKLVAAEPEAWELEPEILVMVRDLEDLPEPSDVNFRIDEQPDSEWLDLYHFRGQALPLLAL
;
A
#
# COMPACT_ATOMS: atom_id res chain seq x y z
N ALA A 1 -7.60 -16.46 -18.92
CA ALA A 1 -7.52 -17.54 -19.91
C ALA A 1 -7.96 -17.03 -21.27
N ARG A 2 -7.41 -17.57 -22.34
CA ARG A 2 -7.77 -17.20 -23.71
C ARG A 2 -8.53 -18.35 -24.36
N ARG A 3 -9.72 -18.06 -24.85
CA ARG A 3 -10.66 -19.02 -25.43
C ARG A 3 -10.71 -18.86 -26.95
N ASP A 4 -10.81 -19.96 -27.66
CA ASP A 4 -10.90 -19.99 -29.13
C ASP A 4 -12.34 -20.27 -29.59
N PHE A 5 -12.87 -19.43 -30.45
CA PHE A 5 -14.16 -19.58 -31.11
C PHE A 5 -13.96 -19.58 -32.61
N GLY A 6 -13.60 -20.72 -33.19
CA GLY A 6 -13.50 -20.86 -34.65
C GLY A 6 -12.56 -19.86 -35.33
N GLY A 7 -11.39 -19.60 -34.72
CA GLY A 7 -10.39 -18.65 -35.19
C GLY A 7 -10.45 -17.27 -34.57
N VAL A 8 -11.45 -16.98 -33.75
CA VAL A 8 -11.52 -15.75 -32.95
C VAL A 8 -11.18 -16.09 -31.51
N HIS A 9 -10.17 -15.40 -30.97
CA HIS A 9 -9.77 -15.60 -29.57
C HIS A 9 -10.48 -14.59 -28.66
N SER A 10 -10.98 -15.08 -27.52
CA SER A 10 -11.57 -14.28 -26.46
C SER A 10 -10.83 -14.50 -25.16
N ASP A 11 -10.65 -13.45 -24.38
CA ASP A 11 -10.06 -13.55 -23.04
C ASP A 11 -11.15 -13.65 -21.98
N VAL A 12 -10.99 -14.60 -21.03
CA VAL A 12 -11.77 -14.66 -19.81
C VAL A 12 -10.85 -14.32 -18.64
N ILE A 13 -11.15 -13.21 -17.96
CA ILE A 13 -10.41 -12.74 -16.79
C ILE A 13 -11.34 -12.86 -15.58
N GLY A 14 -10.89 -13.54 -14.53
CA GLY A 14 -11.74 -13.75 -13.35
C GLY A 14 -11.13 -14.69 -12.32
N HIS A 15 -11.95 -15.06 -11.38
CA HIS A 15 -11.59 -15.94 -10.27
C HIS A 15 -11.75 -17.40 -10.66
N VAL A 16 -10.71 -18.21 -10.43
CA VAL A 16 -10.74 -19.66 -10.68
C VAL A 16 -11.57 -20.32 -9.58
N LEU A 17 -12.62 -21.03 -9.99
CA LEU A 17 -13.49 -21.83 -9.11
C LEU A 17 -13.08 -23.29 -9.10
N SER A 18 -12.60 -23.82 -10.23
CA SER A 18 -12.08 -25.18 -10.38
C SER A 18 -10.97 -25.19 -11.43
N LEU A 19 -10.02 -26.11 -11.28
CA LEU A 19 -8.97 -26.33 -12.26
C LEU A 19 -9.28 -27.51 -13.19
N GLU A 20 -10.07 -28.47 -12.72
CA GLU A 20 -10.45 -29.69 -13.46
C GLU A 20 -11.95 -29.97 -13.26
N PRO A 21 -12.82 -29.61 -14.24
CA PRO A 21 -12.57 -28.75 -15.41
C PRO A 21 -12.21 -27.31 -15.03
N LEU A 22 -11.54 -26.58 -15.91
CA LEU A 22 -11.23 -25.17 -15.67
C LEU A 22 -12.51 -24.34 -15.70
N VAL A 23 -12.88 -23.82 -14.52
CA VAL A 23 -14.06 -22.96 -14.36
C VAL A 23 -13.62 -21.61 -13.81
N ILE A 24 -13.97 -20.55 -14.53
CA ILE A 24 -13.63 -19.17 -14.15
C ILE A 24 -14.90 -18.35 -14.02
N ARG A 25 -15.09 -17.67 -12.89
CA ARG A 25 -16.09 -16.62 -12.77
C ARG A 25 -15.49 -15.30 -13.20
N PRO A 26 -16.04 -14.64 -14.24
CA PRO A 26 -15.55 -13.33 -14.66
C PRO A 26 -15.54 -12.35 -13.50
N GLN A 27 -14.52 -11.50 -13.45
CA GLN A 27 -14.39 -10.48 -12.39
C GLN A 27 -15.04 -9.16 -12.84
N GLU A 28 -15.39 -8.33 -11.87
CA GLU A 28 -15.76 -6.93 -12.09
C GLU A 28 -14.54 -6.05 -12.33
N VAL A 29 -14.77 -4.81 -12.75
CA VAL A 29 -13.72 -3.81 -12.94
C VAL A 29 -12.95 -3.64 -11.63
N GLY A 30 -11.63 -3.68 -11.71
CA GLY A 30 -10.75 -3.63 -10.52
C GLY A 30 -10.42 -4.99 -9.91
N GLY A 31 -10.86 -6.10 -10.52
CA GLY A 31 -10.52 -7.44 -10.06
C GLY A 31 -11.43 -7.97 -8.94
N TYR A 32 -12.54 -7.29 -8.68
CA TYR A 32 -13.50 -7.72 -7.64
C TYR A 32 -14.27 -8.99 -8.05
N PRO A 33 -14.67 -9.83 -7.07
CA PRO A 33 -15.59 -10.92 -7.34
C PRO A 33 -16.90 -10.40 -7.93
N SER A 34 -17.45 -11.10 -8.92
CA SER A 34 -18.74 -10.77 -9.52
C SER A 34 -19.78 -11.85 -9.25
N SER A 35 -21.03 -11.50 -9.46
CA SER A 35 -22.17 -12.44 -9.49
C SER A 35 -22.43 -13.05 -10.87
N LEU A 36 -21.58 -12.74 -11.87
CA LEU A 36 -21.73 -13.25 -13.23
C LEU A 36 -21.62 -14.77 -13.26
N GLU A 37 -22.28 -15.36 -14.24
CA GLU A 37 -22.23 -16.81 -14.46
C GLU A 37 -20.78 -17.28 -14.70
N ALA A 38 -20.44 -18.39 -14.08
CA ALA A 38 -19.12 -18.97 -14.25
C ALA A 38 -18.99 -19.63 -15.61
N VAL A 39 -17.82 -19.48 -16.23
CA VAL A 39 -17.52 -20.02 -17.57
C VAL A 39 -16.63 -21.24 -17.42
N GLU A 40 -17.08 -22.37 -17.90
CA GLU A 40 -16.26 -23.56 -18.07
C GLU A 40 -15.48 -23.46 -19.38
N ILE A 41 -14.20 -23.72 -19.34
CA ILE A 41 -13.29 -23.66 -20.48
C ILE A 41 -12.75 -25.06 -20.76
N PRO A 42 -13.27 -25.74 -21.80
CA PRO A 42 -12.75 -27.04 -22.19
C PRO A 42 -11.25 -26.98 -22.58
N PRO A 43 -10.47 -28.03 -22.30
CA PRO A 43 -9.03 -28.04 -22.55
C PRO A 43 -8.67 -27.72 -24.01
N GLU A 44 -9.46 -28.17 -24.97
CA GLU A 44 -9.25 -27.92 -26.39
C GLU A 44 -9.46 -26.47 -26.80
N GLN A 45 -10.21 -25.69 -26.03
CA GLN A 45 -10.43 -24.25 -26.23
C GLN A 45 -9.41 -23.38 -25.48
N LEU A 46 -8.62 -24.00 -24.61
CA LEU A 46 -7.65 -23.28 -23.80
C LEU A 46 -6.36 -23.04 -24.58
N LYS A 47 -6.00 -21.78 -24.79
CA LYS A 47 -4.74 -21.41 -25.46
C LYS A 47 -3.65 -21.00 -24.48
N ILE A 48 -3.98 -20.14 -23.56
CA ILE A 48 -3.01 -19.57 -22.59
C ILE A 48 -3.71 -19.36 -21.25
N ILE A 49 -3.03 -19.78 -20.17
CA ILE A 49 -3.38 -19.41 -18.81
C ILE A 49 -2.29 -18.45 -18.28
N LYS A 50 -2.72 -17.32 -17.74
CA LYS A 50 -1.84 -16.43 -16.98
C LYS A 50 -2.45 -16.21 -15.60
N ARG A 51 -1.63 -16.36 -14.56
CA ARG A 51 -2.02 -15.91 -13.22
C ARG A 51 -1.91 -14.40 -13.21
N LEU A 52 -2.99 -13.74 -12.83
CA LEU A 52 -3.00 -12.30 -12.56
C LEU A 52 -2.86 -12.08 -11.05
N SER A 53 -2.27 -10.98 -10.67
CA SER A 53 -2.32 -10.55 -9.26
C SER A 53 -3.77 -10.36 -8.84
N PRO A 54 -4.14 -10.76 -7.59
CA PRO A 54 -5.49 -10.67 -7.10
C PRO A 54 -5.91 -9.23 -6.94
N ARG A 55 -6.41 -8.45 -7.54
CA ARG A 55 -6.76 -7.02 -7.61
C ARG A 55 -5.78 -6.19 -8.42
N THR A 56 -6.31 -5.43 -9.32
CA THR A 56 -5.58 -4.32 -9.93
C THR A 56 -5.76 -3.09 -9.03
N VAL A 57 -4.97 -2.99 -7.99
CA VAL A 57 -4.84 -1.77 -7.20
C VAL A 57 -4.16 -0.72 -8.08
N ARG A 58 -4.76 0.44 -8.28
CA ARG A 58 -4.17 1.53 -9.07
C ARG A 58 -3.11 2.27 -8.26
N ASN A 59 -2.15 2.89 -8.95
CA ASN A 59 -1.18 3.75 -8.26
C ASN A 59 -1.85 4.93 -7.52
N SER A 60 -3.00 5.41 -8.03
CA SER A 60 -3.83 6.40 -7.35
C SER A 60 -4.39 5.89 -6.02
N ASP A 61 -4.76 4.61 -5.94
CA ASP A 61 -5.34 4.03 -4.74
C ASP A 61 -4.25 3.87 -3.67
N ILE A 62 -3.05 3.43 -4.07
CA ILE A 62 -1.88 3.36 -3.18
C ILE A 62 -1.57 4.76 -2.62
N ARG A 63 -1.50 5.79 -3.48
CA ARG A 63 -1.27 7.16 -3.03
C ARG A 63 -2.36 7.67 -2.10
N ALA A 64 -3.62 7.40 -2.42
CA ALA A 64 -4.75 7.85 -1.58
C ALA A 64 -4.67 7.26 -0.15
N VAL A 65 -4.34 5.98 -0.03
CA VAL A 65 -4.16 5.31 1.27
C VAL A 65 -2.96 5.90 2.03
N GLU A 66 -1.84 6.11 1.35
CA GLU A 66 -0.65 6.68 1.99
C GLU A 66 -0.84 8.16 2.40
N VAL A 67 -1.57 8.94 1.60
CA VAL A 67 -1.95 10.32 1.97
C VAL A 67 -2.87 10.32 3.18
N ALA A 68 -3.88 9.45 3.21
CA ALA A 68 -4.78 9.32 4.36
C ALA A 68 -4.01 8.88 5.63
N THR A 69 -3.07 7.96 5.49
CA THR A 69 -2.20 7.53 6.58
C THR A 69 -1.32 8.68 7.09
N ALA A 70 -0.72 9.45 6.18
CA ALA A 70 0.09 10.61 6.57
C ALA A 70 -0.76 11.66 7.31
N ALA A 71 -1.99 11.90 6.87
CA ALA A 71 -2.91 12.82 7.54
C ALA A 71 -3.35 12.32 8.93
N ALA A 72 -3.50 10.99 9.10
CA ALA A 72 -3.84 10.40 10.39
C ALA A 72 -2.68 10.41 11.40
N PHE A 73 -1.44 10.52 10.93
CA PHE A 73 -0.24 10.56 11.75
C PHE A 73 0.61 11.78 11.39
N PRO A 74 0.19 12.98 11.77
CA PRO A 74 0.81 14.23 11.33
C PRO A 74 2.24 14.43 11.87
N GLY A 75 2.60 13.79 12.99
CA GLY A 75 3.92 13.97 13.59
C GLY A 75 4.22 15.43 13.97
N LYS A 76 5.48 15.83 13.80
CA LYS A 76 5.95 17.20 14.07
C LYS A 76 5.99 18.07 12.82
N GLU A 77 6.38 17.50 11.70
CA GLU A 77 6.52 18.23 10.42
C GLU A 77 6.28 17.31 9.23
N HIS A 78 5.50 17.81 8.28
CA HIS A 78 5.35 17.28 6.94
C HIS A 78 5.79 18.35 5.92
N THR A 79 6.75 18.00 5.08
CA THR A 79 7.28 18.90 4.04
C THR A 79 7.42 18.14 2.72
N TRP A 80 7.10 18.78 1.62
CA TRP A 80 7.33 18.23 0.29
C TRP A 80 8.72 18.62 -0.22
N THR A 81 9.34 17.73 -0.98
CA THR A 81 10.53 18.08 -1.76
C THR A 81 10.20 19.19 -2.76
N SER A 82 11.22 19.93 -3.20
CA SER A 82 11.07 21.09 -4.10
C SER A 82 10.36 20.75 -5.42
N ASP A 83 10.52 19.50 -5.90
CA ASP A 83 9.86 18.97 -7.08
C ASP A 83 8.44 18.45 -6.82
N GLY A 84 7.99 18.45 -5.55
CA GLY A 84 6.67 17.96 -5.14
C GLY A 84 6.47 16.45 -5.29
N GLN A 85 7.53 15.66 -5.40
CA GLN A 85 7.42 14.23 -5.64
C GLN A 85 7.47 13.40 -4.36
N TRP A 86 8.14 13.87 -3.32
CA TRP A 86 8.30 13.16 -2.06
C TRP A 86 7.71 13.95 -0.90
N LEU A 87 6.94 13.27 -0.05
CA LEU A 87 6.52 13.79 1.24
C LEU A 87 7.52 13.35 2.31
N LEU A 88 8.16 14.29 2.98
CA LEU A 88 9.10 14.09 4.07
C LEU A 88 8.33 14.25 5.39
N ARG A 89 8.44 13.25 6.28
CA ARG A 89 7.69 13.20 7.53
C ARG A 89 8.65 13.06 8.70
N ALA A 90 8.52 13.92 9.70
CA ALA A 90 9.26 13.86 10.95
C ALA A 90 8.29 13.83 12.13
N GLY A 91 8.47 12.89 13.01
CA GLY A 91 7.79 12.73 14.31
C GLY A 91 8.81 12.60 15.43
N ASP A 92 8.51 11.78 16.43
CA ASP A 92 9.40 11.53 17.57
C ASP A 92 10.42 10.39 17.36
N GLY A 93 10.58 9.91 16.14
CA GLY A 93 11.54 8.85 15.80
C GLY A 93 11.08 7.43 16.19
N VAL A 94 9.92 7.28 16.83
CA VAL A 94 9.46 5.99 17.37
C VAL A 94 8.95 5.07 16.27
N THR A 95 8.12 5.57 15.36
CA THR A 95 7.55 4.76 14.28
C THR A 95 8.25 5.04 12.95
N GLY A 96 8.49 4.00 12.15
CA GLY A 96 9.05 4.18 10.81
C GLY A 96 8.13 4.99 9.89
N ARG A 97 6.81 4.76 9.98
CA ARG A 97 5.84 5.40 9.10
C ARG A 97 5.75 6.92 9.28
N SER A 98 5.78 7.43 10.52
CA SER A 98 5.78 8.88 10.80
C SER A 98 7.14 9.55 10.62
N ASN A 99 8.19 8.79 10.36
CA ASN A 99 9.56 9.25 10.28
C ASN A 99 10.25 8.74 9.01
N SER A 100 9.58 8.83 7.88
CA SER A 100 10.11 8.38 6.59
C SER A 100 9.69 9.27 5.44
N ALA A 101 10.54 9.38 4.42
CA ALA A 101 10.21 9.97 3.14
C ALA A 101 9.41 8.99 2.28
N ILE A 102 8.34 9.46 1.64
CA ILE A 102 7.44 8.62 0.85
C ILE A 102 7.15 9.24 -0.54
N PRO A 103 7.22 8.45 -1.63
CA PRO A 103 7.02 8.92 -3.00
C PRO A 103 5.52 9.03 -3.35
N LEU A 104 4.91 10.17 -3.09
CA LEU A 104 3.47 10.40 -3.34
C LEU A 104 3.19 11.19 -4.62
N GLY A 105 4.17 11.88 -5.16
CA GLY A 105 4.04 12.62 -6.41
C GLY A 105 3.83 11.69 -7.62
N PRO A 106 3.16 12.17 -8.67
CA PRO A 106 2.81 11.34 -9.83
C PRO A 106 4.03 10.79 -10.57
N SER A 107 5.17 11.46 -10.51
CA SER A 107 6.41 11.10 -11.20
C SER A 107 7.48 10.48 -10.29
N ALA A 108 7.23 10.37 -8.98
CA ALA A 108 8.22 9.90 -8.00
C ALA A 108 8.84 8.53 -8.34
N GLY A 109 8.06 7.61 -8.90
CA GLY A 109 8.54 6.28 -9.29
C GLY A 109 9.41 6.25 -10.57
N PHE A 110 9.53 7.38 -11.27
CA PHE A 110 10.28 7.49 -12.54
C PHE A 110 11.49 8.42 -12.45
N LEU A 111 11.45 9.39 -11.54
CA LEU A 111 12.53 10.35 -11.31
C LEU A 111 13.54 9.79 -10.30
N PRO A 112 14.80 10.25 -10.32
CA PRO A 112 15.75 9.93 -9.26
C PRO A 112 15.21 10.34 -7.89
N VAL A 113 15.60 9.59 -6.85
CA VAL A 113 15.28 9.97 -5.46
C VAL A 113 16.05 11.23 -5.09
N PRO A 114 15.41 12.29 -4.58
CA PRO A 114 16.07 13.55 -4.25
C PRO A 114 16.81 13.46 -2.89
N MET A 115 17.84 12.61 -2.83
CA MET A 115 18.54 12.27 -1.59
C MET A 115 19.11 13.48 -0.86
N GLU A 116 19.61 14.47 -1.57
CA GLU A 116 20.18 15.70 -0.95
C GLU A 116 19.13 16.44 -0.09
N GLU A 117 17.91 16.59 -0.59
CA GLU A 117 16.81 17.22 0.16
C GLU A 117 16.34 16.33 1.32
N ILE A 118 16.27 15.00 1.09
CA ILE A 118 15.88 14.03 2.10
C ILE A 118 16.89 14.02 3.24
N ASP A 119 18.18 13.93 2.94
CA ASP A 119 19.26 13.95 3.93
C ASP A 119 19.25 15.25 4.76
N ALA A 120 19.13 16.40 4.09
CA ALA A 120 19.07 17.69 4.75
C ALA A 120 17.85 17.83 5.68
N PHE A 121 16.69 17.26 5.29
CA PHE A 121 15.48 17.25 6.11
C PHE A 121 15.70 16.42 7.38
N TYR A 122 16.13 15.17 7.26
CA TYR A 122 16.29 14.27 8.41
C TYR A 122 17.43 14.70 9.33
N ALA A 123 18.52 15.23 8.79
CA ALA A 123 19.61 15.80 9.59
C ALA A 123 19.14 16.95 10.48
N ARG A 124 18.23 17.81 9.98
CA ARG A 124 17.66 18.94 10.75
C ARG A 124 16.79 18.44 11.93
N HIS A 125 16.21 17.26 11.83
CA HIS A 125 15.39 16.66 12.86
C HIS A 125 16.13 15.68 13.78
N ASP A 126 17.45 15.51 13.59
CA ASP A 126 18.25 14.49 14.29
C ASP A 126 17.65 13.05 14.15
N LEU A 127 17.17 12.74 12.94
CA LEU A 127 16.56 11.48 12.61
C LEU A 127 17.37 10.74 11.53
N PRO A 128 17.40 9.40 11.56
CA PRO A 128 17.97 8.64 10.47
C PRO A 128 17.11 8.76 9.22
N VAL A 129 17.74 8.73 8.05
CA VAL A 129 17.02 8.67 6.78
C VAL A 129 16.29 7.35 6.67
N ARG A 130 14.98 7.40 6.42
CA ARG A 130 14.15 6.24 6.10
C ARG A 130 13.34 6.51 4.84
N LEU A 131 13.32 5.55 3.94
CA LEU A 131 12.50 5.59 2.73
C LEU A 131 11.35 4.60 2.87
N ALA A 132 10.12 5.06 2.76
CA ALA A 132 8.99 4.19 2.56
C ALA A 132 8.91 3.81 1.07
N ILE A 133 8.83 2.52 0.78
CA ILE A 133 8.86 1.99 -0.59
C ILE A 133 7.53 1.28 -0.89
N PRO A 134 6.44 2.02 -1.11
CA PRO A 134 5.18 1.39 -1.49
C PRO A 134 5.28 0.74 -2.86
N GLU A 135 4.63 -0.42 -3.01
CA GLU A 135 4.62 -1.18 -4.27
C GLU A 135 4.37 -0.27 -5.49
N ARG A 136 5.16 -0.40 -6.52
CA ARG A 136 5.10 0.31 -7.81
C ARG A 136 5.38 1.82 -7.75
N ILE A 137 4.81 2.58 -6.82
CA ILE A 137 5.09 4.03 -6.73
C ILE A 137 6.47 4.30 -6.12
N GLY A 138 7.02 3.34 -5.37
CA GLY A 138 8.39 3.37 -4.78
C GLY A 138 9.51 2.87 -5.70
N ALA A 139 9.23 2.61 -6.98
CA ALA A 139 10.19 1.96 -7.88
C ALA A 139 11.54 2.69 -8.04
N SER A 140 11.62 4.00 -7.85
CA SER A 140 12.88 4.74 -7.86
C SER A 140 13.72 4.44 -6.61
N ALA A 141 13.09 4.32 -5.44
CA ALA A 141 13.78 3.93 -4.21
C ALA A 141 14.21 2.46 -4.25
N GLU A 142 13.41 1.55 -4.81
CA GLU A 142 13.82 0.15 -5.03
C GLU A 142 15.12 0.07 -5.85
N LYS A 143 15.23 0.87 -6.92
CA LYS A 143 16.42 0.93 -7.77
C LYS A 143 17.62 1.51 -7.01
N LEU A 144 17.41 2.55 -6.21
CA LEU A 144 18.46 3.15 -5.37
C LEU A 144 19.02 2.12 -4.38
N VAL A 145 18.15 1.45 -3.65
CA VAL A 145 18.52 0.41 -2.67
C VAL A 145 19.23 -0.77 -3.35
N ALA A 146 18.73 -1.20 -4.52
CA ALA A 146 19.34 -2.29 -5.27
C ALA A 146 20.73 -1.93 -5.83
N ALA A 147 21.01 -0.66 -6.09
CA ALA A 147 22.32 -0.19 -6.55
C ALA A 147 23.36 -0.16 -5.43
N GLU A 148 22.95 0.07 -4.19
CA GLU A 148 23.83 0.21 -3.03
C GLU A 148 23.32 -0.60 -1.82
N PRO A 149 23.21 -1.93 -1.93
CA PRO A 149 22.55 -2.76 -0.92
C PRO A 149 23.25 -2.71 0.45
N GLU A 150 24.54 -2.49 0.50
CA GLU A 150 25.31 -2.38 1.75
C GLU A 150 25.07 -1.06 2.50
N ALA A 151 24.49 -0.06 1.83
CA ALA A 151 24.20 1.25 2.44
C ALA A 151 22.81 1.28 3.11
N TRP A 152 21.97 0.25 2.90
CA TRP A 152 20.59 0.23 3.33
C TRP A 152 20.26 -1.01 4.15
N GLU A 153 19.52 -0.80 5.21
CA GLU A 153 18.87 -1.87 5.99
C GLU A 153 17.40 -1.96 5.58
N LEU A 154 16.96 -3.14 5.15
CA LEU A 154 15.57 -3.39 4.78
C LEU A 154 14.80 -3.90 5.99
N GLU A 155 13.75 -3.17 6.37
CA GLU A 155 12.78 -3.65 7.35
C GLU A 155 11.82 -4.69 6.72
N PRO A 156 11.17 -5.55 7.53
CA PRO A 156 10.16 -6.48 7.05
C PRO A 156 9.03 -5.78 6.28
N GLU A 157 8.53 -6.42 5.23
CA GLU A 157 7.40 -5.92 4.45
C GLU A 157 6.14 -5.76 5.32
N ILE A 158 5.41 -4.69 5.07
CA ILE A 158 4.12 -4.40 5.72
C ILE A 158 3.01 -4.53 4.68
N LEU A 159 2.02 -5.37 4.98
CA LEU A 159 0.81 -5.46 4.17
C LEU A 159 -0.17 -4.36 4.57
N VAL A 160 -0.49 -3.47 3.62
CA VAL A 160 -1.53 -2.47 3.79
C VAL A 160 -2.85 -3.03 3.25
N MET A 161 -3.84 -3.15 4.13
CA MET A 161 -5.16 -3.68 3.80
C MET A 161 -6.19 -2.57 3.87
N VAL A 162 -7.10 -2.54 2.90
CA VAL A 162 -8.24 -1.63 2.86
C VAL A 162 -9.54 -2.42 2.75
N ARG A 163 -10.62 -1.84 3.28
CA ARG A 163 -11.97 -2.41 3.21
C ARG A 163 -12.96 -1.29 2.86
N ASP A 164 -13.94 -1.62 2.04
CA ASP A 164 -15.08 -0.73 1.82
C ASP A 164 -15.96 -0.70 3.07
N LEU A 165 -16.52 0.48 3.36
CA LEU A 165 -17.35 0.68 4.56
C LEU A 165 -18.82 0.32 4.34
N GLU A 166 -19.22 -0.01 3.11
CA GLU A 166 -20.62 -0.30 2.74
C GLU A 166 -21.16 -1.58 3.40
N ASP A 167 -20.27 -2.57 3.65
CA ASP A 167 -20.63 -3.87 4.22
C ASP A 167 -20.07 -4.05 5.64
N LEU A 168 -20.11 -3.01 6.46
CA LEU A 168 -19.71 -3.15 7.85
C LEU A 168 -20.77 -3.99 8.63
N PRO A 169 -20.33 -4.91 9.48
CA PRO A 169 -21.24 -5.59 10.39
C PRO A 169 -21.91 -4.56 11.29
N GLU A 170 -23.16 -4.85 11.67
CA GLU A 170 -23.86 -4.06 12.69
C GLU A 170 -22.97 -3.88 13.93
N PRO A 171 -22.98 -2.70 14.55
CA PRO A 171 -22.22 -2.47 15.77
C PRO A 171 -22.57 -3.53 16.83
N SER A 172 -21.58 -4.13 17.43
CA SER A 172 -21.78 -4.97 18.61
C SER A 172 -22.22 -4.09 19.80
N ASP A 173 -22.86 -4.70 20.81
CA ASP A 173 -23.27 -4.00 22.06
C ASP A 173 -22.08 -3.52 22.91
N VAL A 174 -20.92 -3.33 22.30
CA VAL A 174 -19.71 -2.81 22.96
C VAL A 174 -19.82 -1.30 23.03
N ASN A 175 -19.80 -0.77 24.24
CA ASN A 175 -19.66 0.66 24.45
C ASN A 175 -18.28 1.10 23.99
N PHE A 176 -18.24 2.04 23.02
CA PHE A 176 -17.01 2.66 22.56
C PHE A 176 -17.15 4.16 22.58
N ARG A 177 -16.03 4.84 22.75
CA ARG A 177 -15.89 6.28 22.67
C ARG A 177 -14.91 6.62 21.55
N ILE A 178 -15.21 7.63 20.78
CA ILE A 178 -14.30 8.16 19.77
C ILE A 178 -13.85 9.53 20.26
N ASP A 179 -12.56 9.68 20.47
CA ASP A 179 -11.94 10.92 20.90
C ASP A 179 -11.05 11.47 19.78
N GLU A 180 -10.87 12.80 19.74
CA GLU A 180 -10.00 13.45 18.76
C GLU A 180 -8.51 13.16 19.00
N GLN A 181 -8.16 12.86 20.25
CA GLN A 181 -6.79 12.52 20.66
C GLN A 181 -6.82 11.38 21.67
N PRO A 182 -5.80 10.52 21.70
CA PRO A 182 -5.68 9.49 22.71
C PRO A 182 -5.48 10.14 24.10
N ASP A 183 -6.20 9.63 25.10
CA ASP A 183 -5.99 10.01 26.51
C ASP A 183 -4.84 9.21 27.15
N SER A 184 -4.50 9.58 28.38
CA SER A 184 -3.42 8.91 29.12
C SER A 184 -3.70 7.43 29.38
N GLU A 185 -4.98 7.06 29.59
CA GLU A 185 -5.37 5.66 29.84
C GLU A 185 -5.14 4.82 28.58
N TRP A 186 -5.49 5.36 27.39
CA TRP A 186 -5.23 4.70 26.13
C TRP A 186 -3.73 4.58 25.84
N LEU A 187 -2.94 5.63 26.11
CA LEU A 187 -1.50 5.63 25.91
C LEU A 187 -0.78 4.65 26.87
N ASP A 188 -1.27 4.48 28.09
CA ASP A 188 -0.73 3.52 29.05
C ASP A 188 -0.96 2.06 28.62
N LEU A 189 -2.02 1.81 27.84
CA LEU A 189 -2.32 0.48 27.30
C LEU A 189 -1.56 0.18 26.01
N TYR A 190 -1.28 1.19 25.20
CA TYR A 190 -0.67 1.02 23.90
C TYR A 190 0.86 1.14 23.98
N HIS A 191 1.55 0.05 23.70
CA HIS A 191 3.00 0.00 23.65
C HIS A 191 3.49 -0.44 22.28
N PHE A 192 4.31 0.38 21.62
CA PHE A 192 4.95 0.01 20.38
C PHE A 192 6.31 -0.64 20.66
N ARG A 193 6.46 -1.92 20.27
CA ARG A 193 7.67 -2.72 20.55
C ARG A 193 8.06 -2.72 22.02
N GLY A 194 7.08 -2.68 22.94
CA GLY A 194 7.30 -2.68 24.39
C GLY A 194 7.67 -1.33 25.00
N GLN A 195 7.61 -0.26 24.22
CA GLN A 195 7.88 1.11 24.69
C GLN A 195 6.59 1.95 24.64
N ALA A 196 6.43 2.82 25.65
CA ALA A 196 5.35 3.78 25.65
C ALA A 196 5.50 4.76 24.46
N LEU A 197 4.38 5.12 23.84
CA LEU A 197 4.38 6.10 22.76
C LEU A 197 4.31 7.51 23.34
N PRO A 198 5.16 8.44 22.89
CA PRO A 198 4.92 9.86 23.10
C PRO A 198 3.66 10.32 22.37
N LEU A 199 2.93 11.27 22.96
CA LEU A 199 1.68 11.80 22.38
C LEU A 199 1.84 12.27 20.92
N LEU A 200 2.99 12.81 20.58
CA LEU A 200 3.31 13.31 19.23
C LEU A 200 3.79 12.23 18.24
N ALA A 201 3.83 10.98 18.63
CA ALA A 201 4.15 9.87 17.73
C ALA A 201 2.93 9.33 16.98
N LEU A 202 1.74 9.84 17.33
CA LEU A 202 0.45 9.44 16.79
C LEU A 202 -0.17 10.56 15.96
#